data_8321cd3d061d5f524bf76697054de449
#
_entry.id   8321cd3d061d5f524bf76697054de449
#
_cell.length_a   1.000
_cell.length_b   1.000
_cell.length_c   1.000
_cell.angle_alpha   90.00
_cell.angle_beta   90.00
_cell.angle_gamma   90.00
#
_symmetry.space_group_name_H-M   'P 1'
#
loop_
_entity.id
_entity.type
_entity.pdbx_description
1 polymer ?
#
loop_
_entity_poly.entity_id
_entity_poly.type
_entity_poly.pdbx_seq_one_letter_code
_entity_poly.pdbx_strand_id
1 'polypeptide(L)'
;MKIAYPYTIEPQEEGGYIVQFIDLPEAYSEGATEEEAAFNAQEVLSLALEQRLADGGEIPLPSQRDGLPFAAPAAAIQSALLIHGARQAEQKSLADLARALGTSWPSAARLEDPRHWPSLRQLDRAAAALGKRLVLTLE
;
A
#
# COMPACT_ATOMS: atom_id res chain seq x y z
N MET A 1 1.86 3.71 11.26
CA MET A 1 2.53 3.07 10.10
C MET A 1 2.19 3.84 8.83
N LYS A 2 3.20 4.21 8.08
CA LYS A 2 2.99 5.00 6.85
C LYS A 2 3.29 4.12 5.63
N ILE A 3 2.36 4.06 4.70
CA ILE A 3 2.52 3.27 3.46
C ILE A 3 3.03 4.22 2.37
N ALA A 4 4.34 4.45 2.37
CA ALA A 4 5.01 5.28 1.37
C ALA A 4 6.35 4.66 1.03
N TYR A 5 6.62 4.51 -0.26
CA TYR A 5 7.78 3.79 -0.77
C TYR A 5 8.73 4.73 -1.51
N PRO A 6 10.04 4.62 -1.27
CA PRO A 6 11.01 5.47 -1.95
C PRO A 6 11.25 5.02 -3.38
N TYR A 7 11.52 5.99 -4.24
CA TYR A 7 11.87 5.72 -5.62
C TYR A 7 12.97 6.67 -6.09
N THR A 8 13.69 6.25 -7.12
CA THR A 8 14.61 7.13 -7.82
C THR A 8 13.92 7.72 -9.04
N ILE A 9 14.27 8.96 -9.37
CA ILE A 9 13.81 9.62 -10.58
C ILE A 9 15.05 10.21 -11.28
N GLU A 10 15.30 9.75 -12.50
CA GLU A 10 16.52 10.12 -13.23
C GLU A 10 16.21 10.67 -14.61
N PRO A 11 16.82 11.82 -14.97
CA PRO A 11 16.67 12.35 -16.32
C PRO A 11 17.37 11.44 -17.33
N GLN A 12 16.79 11.34 -18.52
CA GLN A 12 17.36 10.56 -19.61
C GLN A 12 17.99 11.48 -20.66
N GLU A 13 19.05 11.01 -21.31
CA GLU A 13 19.77 11.79 -22.32
C GLU A 13 18.87 12.23 -23.48
N GLU A 14 17.94 11.37 -23.87
CA GLU A 14 17.00 11.64 -24.96
C GLU A 14 15.77 12.42 -24.51
N GLY A 15 15.74 12.88 -23.27
CA GLY A 15 14.61 13.55 -22.67
C GLY A 15 13.75 12.64 -21.82
N GLY A 16 12.95 13.27 -20.94
CA GLY A 16 12.11 12.53 -20.02
C GLY A 16 12.86 12.03 -18.79
N TYR A 17 12.12 11.31 -17.96
CA TYR A 17 12.60 10.81 -16.67
C TYR A 17 12.17 9.37 -16.48
N ILE A 18 13.01 8.56 -15.84
CA ILE A 18 12.70 7.19 -15.46
C ILE A 18 12.56 7.11 -13.95
N VAL A 19 11.55 6.39 -13.52
CA VAL A 19 11.23 6.12 -12.12
C VAL A 19 11.47 4.65 -11.83
N GLN A 20 12.13 4.36 -10.71
CA GLN A 20 12.35 3.00 -10.22
C GLN A 20 12.15 2.94 -8.72
N PHE A 21 11.26 2.09 -8.24
CA PHE A 21 11.07 1.87 -6.81
C PHE A 21 12.20 1.00 -6.25
N ILE A 22 12.62 1.31 -5.04
CA ILE A 22 13.72 0.61 -4.37
C ILE A 22 13.28 -0.78 -3.89
N ASP A 23 12.09 -0.86 -3.29
CA ASP A 23 11.62 -2.09 -2.64
C ASP A 23 10.81 -3.01 -3.56
N LEU A 24 10.48 -2.55 -4.75
CA LEU A 24 9.62 -3.24 -5.71
C LEU A 24 10.28 -3.18 -7.09
N PRO A 25 11.12 -4.16 -7.44
CA PRO A 25 11.84 -4.13 -8.73
C PRO A 25 10.93 -4.04 -9.95
N GLU A 26 9.73 -4.60 -9.86
CA GLU A 26 8.75 -4.56 -10.94
C GLU A 26 8.05 -3.20 -11.09
N ALA A 27 8.20 -2.31 -10.11
CA ALA A 27 7.55 -1.01 -10.13
C ALA A 27 8.49 0.04 -10.72
N TYR A 28 8.35 0.27 -12.01
CA TYR A 28 9.10 1.28 -12.75
C TYR A 28 8.19 1.95 -13.76
N SER A 29 8.51 3.18 -14.11
CA SER A 29 7.73 3.95 -15.07
C SER A 29 8.57 5.09 -15.64
N GLU A 30 7.95 5.93 -16.45
CA GLU A 30 8.61 7.08 -17.05
C GLU A 30 7.62 8.22 -17.22
N GLY A 31 8.14 9.40 -17.52
CA GLY A 31 7.34 10.57 -17.81
C GLY A 31 8.16 11.59 -18.58
N ALA A 32 7.48 12.43 -19.37
CA ALA A 32 8.15 13.48 -20.14
C ALA A 32 8.66 14.61 -19.25
N THR A 33 8.00 14.85 -18.12
CA THR A 33 8.38 15.84 -17.11
C THR A 33 8.50 15.18 -15.75
N GLU A 34 9.10 15.87 -14.78
CA GLU A 34 9.18 15.36 -13.40
C GLU A 34 7.79 15.16 -12.81
N GLU A 35 6.86 16.09 -13.06
CA GLU A 35 5.49 15.97 -12.56
C GLU A 35 4.78 14.76 -13.11
N GLU A 36 4.92 14.52 -14.41
CA GLU A 36 4.33 13.34 -15.07
C GLU A 36 4.96 12.07 -14.54
N ALA A 37 6.29 12.04 -14.39
CA ALA A 37 7.00 10.88 -13.85
C ALA A 37 6.55 10.59 -12.40
N ALA A 38 6.38 11.61 -11.56
CA ALA A 38 5.90 11.44 -10.19
C ALA A 38 4.47 10.92 -10.15
N PHE A 39 3.60 11.41 -11.03
CA PHE A 39 2.23 10.89 -11.16
C PHE A 39 2.25 9.41 -11.57
N ASN A 40 3.06 9.07 -12.58
CA ASN A 40 3.17 7.70 -13.07
C ASN A 40 3.84 6.78 -12.04
N ALA A 41 4.71 7.31 -11.17
CA ALA A 41 5.28 6.55 -10.06
C ALA A 41 4.18 6.05 -9.12
N GLN A 42 3.24 6.90 -8.76
CA GLN A 42 2.12 6.53 -7.90
C GLN A 42 1.25 5.45 -8.57
N GLU A 43 0.99 5.61 -9.86
CA GLU A 43 0.18 4.64 -10.62
C GLU A 43 0.84 3.26 -10.67
N VAL A 44 2.13 3.20 -11.00
CA VAL A 44 2.82 1.91 -11.12
C VAL A 44 3.02 1.25 -9.74
N LEU A 45 3.23 2.05 -8.70
CA LEU A 45 3.30 1.54 -7.33
C LEU A 45 1.99 0.87 -6.95
N SER A 46 0.87 1.53 -7.22
CA SER A 46 -0.46 1.01 -6.92
C SER A 46 -0.71 -0.31 -7.63
N LEU A 47 -0.36 -0.40 -8.93
CA LEU A 47 -0.51 -1.62 -9.69
C LEU A 47 0.36 -2.77 -9.15
N ALA A 48 1.61 -2.48 -8.80
CA ALA A 48 2.52 -3.49 -8.29
C ALA A 48 2.04 -4.05 -6.93
N LEU A 49 1.61 -3.19 -6.04
CA LEU A 49 1.11 -3.61 -4.72
C LEU A 49 -0.21 -4.37 -4.83
N GLU A 50 -1.11 -3.90 -5.69
CA GLU A 50 -2.37 -4.60 -5.95
C GLU A 50 -2.11 -6.01 -6.47
N GLN A 51 -1.18 -6.16 -7.40
CA GLN A 51 -0.84 -7.47 -7.97
C GLN A 51 -0.24 -8.39 -6.91
N ARG A 52 0.66 -7.88 -6.08
CA ARG A 52 1.25 -8.69 -5.00
C ARG A 52 0.20 -9.15 -3.99
N LEU A 53 -0.72 -8.28 -3.62
CA LEU A 53 -1.83 -8.66 -2.73
C LEU A 53 -2.71 -9.73 -3.36
N ALA A 54 -3.03 -9.59 -4.65
CA ALA A 54 -3.87 -10.56 -5.37
C ALA A 54 -3.20 -11.94 -5.46
N ASP A 55 -1.89 -11.96 -5.64
CA ASP A 55 -1.12 -13.20 -5.78
C ASP A 55 -0.74 -13.83 -4.43
N GLY A 56 -1.05 -13.18 -3.32
CA GLY A 56 -0.59 -13.62 -2.01
C GLY A 56 0.91 -13.50 -1.84
N GLY A 57 1.54 -12.61 -2.61
CA GLY A 57 2.98 -12.37 -2.57
C GLY A 57 3.43 -11.59 -1.34
N GLU A 58 4.73 -11.52 -1.18
CA GLU A 58 5.32 -10.75 -0.10
C GLU A 58 5.16 -9.25 -0.33
N ILE A 59 4.75 -8.54 0.72
CA ILE A 59 4.66 -7.09 0.71
C ILE A 59 5.85 -6.55 1.49
N PRO A 60 6.84 -5.94 0.81
CA PRO A 60 8.01 -5.42 1.51
C PRO A 60 7.67 -4.21 2.35
N LEU A 61 8.34 -4.07 3.48
CA LEU A 61 8.25 -2.84 4.26
C LEU A 61 9.00 -1.74 3.52
N PRO A 62 8.48 -0.49 3.53
CA PRO A 62 9.19 0.62 2.90
C PRO A 62 10.56 0.86 3.49
N SER A 63 11.57 0.97 2.64
CA SER A 63 12.93 1.31 3.07
C SER A 63 13.01 2.75 3.54
N GLN A 64 13.92 3.00 4.47
CA GLN A 64 14.25 4.35 4.93
C GLN A 64 15.40 4.87 4.07
N ARG A 65 15.11 5.78 3.14
CA ARG A 65 16.12 6.32 2.21
C ARG A 65 16.05 7.83 2.20
N ASP A 66 17.01 8.46 2.87
CA ASP A 66 17.09 9.92 2.93
C ASP A 66 17.38 10.51 1.55
N GLY A 67 16.74 11.62 1.24
CA GLY A 67 16.97 12.35 0.00
C GLY A 67 16.22 11.82 -1.22
N LEU A 68 15.51 10.69 -1.10
CA LEU A 68 14.69 10.17 -2.19
C LEU A 68 13.24 10.63 -2.06
N PRO A 69 12.54 10.83 -3.17
CA PRO A 69 11.10 11.04 -3.13
C PRO A 69 10.39 9.74 -2.74
N PHE A 70 9.22 9.88 -2.15
CA PHE A 70 8.36 8.79 -1.75
C PHE A 70 7.00 8.93 -2.42
N ALA A 71 6.39 7.81 -2.75
CA ALA A 71 5.01 7.78 -3.23
C ALA A 71 4.16 6.88 -2.34
N ALA A 72 2.91 7.28 -2.15
CA ALA A 72 1.90 6.45 -1.50
C ALA A 72 0.99 5.85 -2.57
N PRO A 73 0.55 4.60 -2.43
CA PRO A 73 -0.40 4.02 -3.38
C PRO A 73 -1.80 4.62 -3.18
N ALA A 74 -2.73 4.26 -4.07
CA ALA A 74 -4.13 4.67 -3.95
C ALA A 74 -4.70 4.30 -2.58
N ALA A 75 -5.67 5.09 -2.09
CA ALA A 75 -6.20 4.95 -0.73
C ALA A 75 -6.73 3.55 -0.42
N ALA A 76 -7.41 2.90 -1.37
CA ALA A 76 -7.93 1.55 -1.15
C ALA A 76 -6.79 0.53 -0.93
N ILE A 77 -5.67 0.71 -1.61
CA ILE A 77 -4.50 -0.15 -1.44
C ILE A 77 -3.84 0.14 -0.09
N GLN A 78 -3.72 1.40 0.30
CA GLN A 78 -3.21 1.77 1.62
C GLN A 78 -4.02 1.10 2.72
N SER A 79 -5.34 1.18 2.64
CA SER A 79 -6.25 0.58 3.60
C SER A 79 -6.04 -0.94 3.71
N ALA A 80 -5.99 -1.63 2.57
CA ALA A 80 -5.75 -3.08 2.53
C ALA A 80 -4.40 -3.44 3.16
N LEU A 81 -3.35 -2.69 2.83
CA LEU A 81 -2.01 -2.95 3.36
C LEU A 81 -1.90 -2.67 4.85
N LEU A 82 -2.58 -1.65 5.36
CA LEU A 82 -2.57 -1.34 6.79
C LEU A 82 -3.19 -2.48 7.60
N ILE A 83 -4.33 -2.99 7.17
CA ILE A 83 -5.00 -4.10 7.86
C ILE A 83 -4.17 -5.38 7.73
N HIS A 84 -3.67 -5.68 6.53
CA HIS A 84 -2.82 -6.85 6.29
C HIS A 84 -1.57 -6.82 7.18
N GLY A 85 -0.86 -5.69 7.21
CA GLY A 85 0.35 -5.53 8.00
C GLY A 85 0.10 -5.62 9.51
N ALA A 86 -0.98 -4.99 9.99
CA ALA A 86 -1.34 -5.04 11.40
C ALA A 86 -1.72 -6.46 11.82
N ARG A 87 -2.46 -7.19 10.97
CA ARG A 87 -2.84 -8.57 11.25
C ARG A 87 -1.60 -9.48 11.30
N GLN A 88 -0.69 -9.34 10.36
CA GLN A 88 0.54 -10.12 10.34
C GLN A 88 1.45 -9.83 11.53
N ALA A 89 1.56 -8.56 11.92
CA ALA A 89 2.35 -8.16 13.09
C ALA A 89 1.82 -8.79 14.38
N GLU A 90 0.51 -8.98 14.48
CA GLU A 90 -0.13 -9.64 15.63
C GLU A 90 -0.22 -11.17 15.46
N GLN A 91 0.33 -11.72 14.38
CA GLN A 91 0.33 -13.16 14.08
C GLN A 91 -1.07 -13.75 14.10
N LYS A 92 -2.04 -13.01 13.57
CA LYS A 92 -3.44 -13.45 13.50
C LYS A 92 -3.81 -13.87 12.09
N SER A 93 -4.66 -14.90 12.00
CA SER A 93 -5.23 -15.33 10.72
C SER A 93 -6.44 -14.47 10.37
N LEU A 94 -6.91 -14.56 9.12
CA LEU A 94 -8.17 -13.92 8.72
C LEU A 94 -9.35 -14.49 9.52
N ALA A 95 -9.31 -15.78 9.86
CA ALA A 95 -10.34 -16.38 10.72
C ALA A 95 -10.35 -15.72 12.11
N ASP A 96 -9.17 -15.46 12.68
CA ASP A 96 -9.04 -14.75 13.97
C ASP A 96 -9.65 -13.36 13.89
N LEU A 97 -9.36 -12.61 12.82
CA LEU A 97 -9.91 -11.28 12.62
C LEU A 97 -11.42 -11.34 12.47
N ALA A 98 -11.94 -12.30 11.69
CA ALA A 98 -13.38 -12.47 11.50
C ALA A 98 -14.07 -12.73 12.85
N ARG A 99 -13.51 -13.57 13.69
CA ARG A 99 -14.06 -13.85 15.04
C ARG A 99 -14.05 -12.59 15.91
N ALA A 100 -12.95 -11.85 15.90
CA ALA A 100 -12.83 -10.63 16.69
C ALA A 100 -13.84 -9.57 16.26
N LEU A 101 -14.18 -9.51 14.97
CA LEU A 101 -15.14 -8.58 14.40
C LEU A 101 -16.59 -9.09 14.47
N GLY A 102 -16.79 -10.36 14.84
CA GLY A 102 -18.11 -10.96 14.81
C GLY A 102 -18.71 -11.06 13.41
N THR A 103 -17.86 -11.31 12.41
CA THR A 103 -18.28 -11.35 11.01
C THR A 103 -17.79 -12.64 10.33
N SER A 104 -18.18 -12.83 9.07
CA SER A 104 -17.75 -13.97 8.26
C SER A 104 -16.30 -13.80 7.79
N TRP A 105 -15.66 -14.94 7.47
CA TRP A 105 -14.32 -14.92 6.88
C TRP A 105 -14.26 -14.11 5.57
N PRO A 106 -15.21 -14.26 4.63
CA PRO A 106 -15.20 -13.42 3.42
C PRO A 106 -15.29 -11.94 3.70
N SER A 107 -16.06 -11.53 4.71
CA SER A 107 -16.16 -10.11 5.10
C SER A 107 -14.84 -9.59 5.66
N ALA A 108 -14.15 -10.38 6.48
CA ALA A 108 -12.83 -10.03 6.98
C ALA A 108 -11.80 -9.96 5.84
N ALA A 109 -11.84 -10.91 4.90
CA ALA A 109 -10.94 -10.95 3.76
C ALA A 109 -11.07 -9.71 2.86
N ARG A 110 -12.28 -9.16 2.73
CA ARG A 110 -12.50 -7.95 1.93
C ARG A 110 -11.76 -6.73 2.48
N LEU A 111 -11.45 -6.71 3.76
CA LEU A 111 -10.68 -5.60 4.36
C LEU A 111 -9.25 -5.56 3.83
N GLU A 112 -8.74 -6.67 3.29
CA GLU A 112 -7.42 -6.77 2.69
C GLU A 112 -7.47 -6.88 1.16
N ASP A 113 -8.64 -6.68 0.56
CA ASP A 113 -8.81 -6.65 -0.90
C ASP A 113 -8.65 -5.21 -1.38
N PRO A 114 -7.62 -4.91 -2.19
CA PRO A 114 -7.36 -3.52 -2.63
C PRO A 114 -8.42 -2.97 -3.58
N ARG A 115 -9.32 -3.83 -4.07
CA ARG A 115 -10.43 -3.42 -4.94
C ARG A 115 -11.70 -3.11 -4.17
N HIS A 116 -11.72 -3.42 -2.87
CA HIS A 116 -12.85 -3.14 -2.00
C HIS A 116 -12.62 -1.83 -1.23
N TRP A 117 -13.67 -1.02 -1.13
CA TRP A 117 -13.63 0.24 -0.38
C TRP A 117 -14.42 0.06 0.91
N PRO A 118 -13.77 -0.29 2.03
CA PRO A 118 -14.46 -0.40 3.31
C PRO A 118 -14.89 0.97 3.81
N SER A 119 -15.92 1.00 4.66
CA SER A 119 -16.31 2.24 5.34
C SER A 119 -15.24 2.60 6.38
N LEU A 120 -15.20 3.88 6.77
CA LEU A 120 -14.32 4.31 7.86
C LEU A 120 -14.66 3.57 9.15
N ARG A 121 -15.95 3.28 9.39
CA ARG A 121 -16.38 2.51 10.56
C ARG A 121 -15.80 1.10 10.56
N GLN A 122 -15.82 0.43 9.39
CA GLN A 122 -15.22 -0.91 9.26
C GLN A 122 -13.73 -0.88 9.55
N LEU A 123 -13.02 0.12 9.01
CA LEU A 123 -11.58 0.27 9.24
C LEU A 123 -11.27 0.56 10.70
N ASP A 124 -12.05 1.42 11.33
CA ASP A 124 -11.87 1.77 12.74
C ASP A 124 -12.04 0.55 13.64
N ARG A 125 -13.08 -0.25 13.37
CA ARG A 125 -13.35 -1.48 14.11
C ARG A 125 -12.25 -2.52 13.89
N ALA A 126 -11.78 -2.68 12.64
CA ALA A 126 -10.71 -3.62 12.31
C ALA A 126 -9.41 -3.23 13.02
N ALA A 127 -9.07 -1.95 13.01
CA ALA A 127 -7.89 -1.44 13.71
C ALA A 127 -7.97 -1.76 15.19
N ALA A 128 -9.10 -1.49 15.84
CA ALA A 128 -9.31 -1.78 17.26
C ALA A 128 -9.18 -3.27 17.55
N ALA A 129 -9.72 -4.15 16.70
CA ALA A 129 -9.61 -5.59 16.85
C ALA A 129 -8.17 -6.08 16.76
N LEU A 130 -7.31 -5.33 16.10
CA LEU A 130 -5.88 -5.62 15.94
C LEU A 130 -5.01 -4.84 16.96
N GLY A 131 -5.62 -4.23 17.96
CA GLY A 131 -4.90 -3.48 18.99
C GLY A 131 -4.30 -2.18 18.48
N LYS A 132 -4.85 -1.61 17.42
CA LYS A 132 -4.37 -0.41 16.76
C LYS A 132 -5.42 0.69 16.77
N ARG A 133 -5.02 1.86 16.33
CA ARG A 133 -5.91 3.00 16.17
C ARG A 133 -5.81 3.51 14.73
N LEU A 134 -6.93 3.75 14.10
CA LEU A 134 -6.96 4.36 12.78
C LEU A 134 -6.69 5.87 12.92
N VAL A 135 -5.68 6.35 12.23
CA VAL A 135 -5.33 7.78 12.17
C VAL A 135 -5.35 8.21 10.72
N LEU A 136 -6.11 9.24 10.40
CA LEU A 136 -6.25 9.75 9.04
C LEU A 136 -5.52 11.08 8.90
N THR A 137 -4.75 11.21 7.84
CA THR A 137 -4.04 12.44 7.52
C THR A 137 -4.21 12.79 6.06
N LEU A 138 -4.14 14.09 5.75
CA LEU A 138 -4.02 14.60 4.39
C LEU A 138 -2.65 15.24 4.23
N GLU A 139 -2.00 14.96 3.12
CA GLU A 139 -0.69 15.52 2.80
C GLU A 139 -0.73 16.46 1.59
#